data_344f7d0dd7224438d335ef12624d9cae
#
_entry.id   344f7d0dd7224438d335ef12624d9cae
#
_cell.length_a   1.000
_cell.length_b   1.000
_cell.length_c   1.000
_cell.angle_alpha   90.00
_cell.angle_beta   90.00
_cell.angle_gamma   90.00
#
_symmetry.space_group_name_H-M   'P 1'
#
loop_
_entity.id
_entity.type
_entity.pdbx_description
1 polymer ?
#
loop_
_entity_poly.entity_id
_entity_poly.type
_entity_poly.pdbx_seq_one_letter_code
_entity_poly.pdbx_strand_id
1 'polypeptide(L)'
;MTDGGSEQHRSDGSLRHLLTLESLPRKEIERLLERAQEFVRPLGVKPPMSTALSGVTVANLFTEPSTRTRVSFELAAKRLGAEVVNLEVQLSSRVKGESMLDTVFTLQSLHVDVMVIRDAEAGVPELVAANVAPHVSVLSAGEAHVSHPTQGLLDALTVRQHKRHFDKLGIAIVGDIRHSRVARSSFHAFRALGVPDLRIVAPEPLMPAAAEFAGCSRHTTLESGIKGADVVMMLRIQKERMSQVDLPEADRYFAMYGLNPERLKLAKPDAIVMHPQPMNRGIEIASDVADGKQSVIRDQVRNGVAVRMAVLADVIGSRAAYVG
;
A
#
# COMPACT_ATOMS: atom_id res chain seq x y z
N MET A 1 -9.18 -17.08 14.59
CA MET A 1 -8.31 -15.93 14.24
C MET A 1 -6.91 -16.41 14.50
N THR A 2 -6.20 -16.87 13.48
CA THR A 2 -4.80 -17.26 13.58
C THR A 2 -3.98 -15.97 13.75
N ASP A 3 -3.01 -16.00 14.63
CA ASP A 3 -2.10 -14.88 14.92
C ASP A 3 -1.23 -14.59 13.67
N GLY A 4 -1.73 -13.77 12.76
CA GLY A 4 -1.07 -13.44 11.48
C GLY A 4 0.29 -12.76 11.62
N GLY A 5 0.73 -12.48 12.85
CA GLY A 5 2.06 -11.93 13.14
C GLY A 5 3.17 -12.97 13.05
N SER A 6 2.89 -14.22 13.39
CA SER A 6 3.92 -15.29 13.40
C SER A 6 4.31 -15.75 11.99
N GLU A 7 3.41 -15.68 11.02
CA GLU A 7 3.68 -16.15 9.64
C GLU A 7 4.58 -15.20 8.85
N GLN A 8 4.60 -13.91 9.19
CA GLN A 8 5.43 -12.92 8.48
C GLN A 8 6.91 -12.95 8.91
N HIS A 9 7.25 -13.60 10.01
CA HIS A 9 8.59 -13.58 10.59
C HIS A 9 9.27 -14.95 10.54
N ARG A 10 10.61 -14.90 10.53
CA ARG A 10 11.45 -16.08 10.78
C ARG A 10 11.49 -16.36 12.28
N SER A 11 12.05 -17.52 12.64
CA SER A 11 12.22 -17.93 14.03
C SER A 11 13.13 -16.99 14.87
N ASP A 12 13.99 -16.22 14.19
CA ASP A 12 14.85 -15.20 14.80
C ASP A 12 14.14 -13.82 14.95
N GLY A 13 12.87 -13.74 14.56
CA GLY A 13 12.08 -12.51 14.61
C GLY A 13 12.30 -11.56 13.43
N SER A 14 13.15 -11.90 12.46
CA SER A 14 13.35 -11.08 11.27
C SER A 14 12.20 -11.25 10.26
N LEU A 15 11.91 -10.21 9.48
CA LEU A 15 10.85 -10.24 8.48
C LEU A 15 11.19 -11.22 7.35
N ARG A 16 10.30 -12.17 7.11
CA ARG A 16 10.35 -13.13 6.00
C ARG A 16 9.39 -12.75 4.88
N HIS A 17 8.17 -12.42 5.24
CA HIS A 17 7.09 -12.05 4.34
C HIS A 17 6.57 -10.66 4.70
N LEU A 18 5.95 -9.96 3.75
CA LEU A 18 5.18 -8.75 4.03
C LEU A 18 3.79 -8.91 3.41
N LEU A 19 2.84 -9.40 4.20
CA LEU A 19 1.48 -9.72 3.78
C LEU A 19 0.50 -8.61 4.19
N THR A 20 0.64 -8.12 5.42
CA THR A 20 -0.21 -7.07 6.01
C THR A 20 0.58 -6.16 6.93
N LEU A 21 0.03 -4.98 7.24
CA LEU A 21 0.54 -4.08 8.29
C LEU A 21 -0.26 -4.19 9.60
N GLU A 22 -1.34 -4.98 9.62
CA GLU A 22 -2.26 -5.03 10.76
C GLU A 22 -1.57 -5.44 12.06
N SER A 23 -0.69 -6.43 11.98
CA SER A 23 0.03 -6.96 13.14
C SER A 23 1.52 -6.57 13.17
N LEU A 24 1.96 -5.71 12.25
CA LEU A 24 3.36 -5.32 12.18
C LEU A 24 3.71 -4.34 13.31
N PRO A 25 4.71 -4.64 14.16
CA PRO A 25 5.10 -3.77 15.26
C PRO A 25 5.56 -2.38 14.78
N ARG A 26 5.27 -1.34 15.57
CA ARG A 26 5.71 0.04 15.30
C ARG A 26 7.20 0.12 14.95
N LYS A 27 8.05 -0.52 15.75
CA LYS A 27 9.51 -0.51 15.54
C LYS A 27 9.92 -1.04 14.18
N GLU A 28 9.21 -2.02 13.67
CA GLU A 28 9.49 -2.61 12.36
C GLU A 28 9.04 -1.70 11.22
N ILE A 29 7.87 -1.09 11.35
CA ILE A 29 7.42 -0.05 10.41
C ILE A 29 8.43 1.10 10.38
N GLU A 30 8.84 1.63 11.54
CA GLU A 30 9.82 2.72 11.63
C GLU A 30 11.15 2.34 10.95
N ARG A 31 11.66 1.14 11.18
CA ARG A 31 12.87 0.60 10.55
C ARG A 31 12.75 0.53 9.03
N LEU A 32 11.63 0.03 8.51
CA LEU A 32 11.38 -0.02 7.07
C LEU A 32 11.29 1.40 6.46
N LEU A 33 10.67 2.35 7.17
CA LEU A 33 10.59 3.74 6.73
C LEU A 33 11.96 4.42 6.74
N GLU A 34 12.80 4.17 7.73
CA GLU A 34 14.18 4.70 7.81
C GLU A 34 14.99 4.18 6.64
N ARG A 35 14.98 2.87 6.42
CA ARG A 35 15.66 2.25 5.27
C ARG A 35 15.14 2.77 3.93
N ALA A 36 13.83 2.97 3.81
CA ALA A 36 13.24 3.54 2.59
C ALA A 36 13.73 4.99 2.34
N GLN A 37 13.90 5.77 3.40
CA GLN A 37 14.41 7.15 3.29
C GLN A 37 15.83 7.21 2.70
N GLU A 38 16.65 6.19 2.89
CA GLU A 38 17.99 6.09 2.29
C GLU A 38 17.94 5.99 0.76
N PHE A 39 16.85 5.42 0.21
CA PHE A 39 16.64 5.27 -1.23
C PHE A 39 15.91 6.45 -1.87
N VAL A 40 15.31 7.34 -1.10
CA VAL A 40 14.61 8.51 -1.64
C VAL A 40 15.61 9.48 -2.27
N ARG A 41 15.30 9.95 -3.47
CA ARG A 41 16.08 10.97 -4.17
C ARG A 41 15.16 12.06 -4.68
N PRO A 42 15.67 13.31 -4.84
CA PRO A 42 14.91 14.38 -5.47
C PRO A 42 14.44 14.00 -6.87
N LEU A 43 13.39 14.65 -7.34
CA LEU A 43 12.91 14.46 -8.71
C LEU A 43 14.02 14.76 -9.71
N GLY A 44 14.19 13.91 -10.72
CA GLY A 44 15.25 14.01 -11.72
C GLY A 44 16.59 13.35 -11.32
N VAL A 45 16.77 13.02 -10.05
CA VAL A 45 17.95 12.29 -9.58
C VAL A 45 17.63 10.80 -9.46
N LYS A 46 18.33 9.97 -10.24
CA LYS A 46 18.18 8.51 -10.13
C LYS A 46 18.84 8.00 -8.85
N PRO A 47 18.20 7.05 -8.12
CA PRO A 47 18.88 6.34 -7.06
C PRO A 47 20.12 5.61 -7.61
N PRO A 48 21.21 5.50 -6.82
CA PRO A 48 22.36 4.70 -7.22
C PRO A 48 21.93 3.23 -7.44
N MET A 49 22.55 2.58 -8.42
CA MET A 49 22.44 1.13 -8.57
C MET A 49 23.17 0.47 -7.40
N SER A 50 22.56 -0.59 -6.87
CA SER A 50 23.12 -1.39 -5.78
C SER A 50 23.26 -2.83 -6.24
N THR A 51 24.19 -3.55 -5.66
CA THR A 51 24.38 -5.01 -5.85
C THR A 51 23.82 -5.81 -4.67
N ALA A 52 23.06 -5.18 -3.77
CA ALA A 52 22.58 -5.81 -2.55
C ALA A 52 21.72 -7.06 -2.78
N LEU A 53 21.09 -7.19 -3.94
CA LEU A 53 20.31 -8.36 -4.36
C LEU A 53 20.91 -9.05 -5.60
N SER A 54 22.22 -8.97 -5.79
CA SER A 54 22.89 -9.72 -6.87
C SER A 54 22.70 -11.21 -6.68
N GLY A 55 22.29 -11.93 -7.73
CA GLY A 55 21.96 -13.35 -7.68
C GLY A 55 20.59 -13.69 -7.09
N VAL A 56 19.77 -12.70 -6.73
CA VAL A 56 18.39 -12.87 -6.26
C VAL A 56 17.43 -12.75 -7.43
N THR A 57 16.48 -13.67 -7.54
CA THR A 57 15.40 -13.63 -8.54
C THR A 57 14.07 -13.23 -7.89
N VAL A 58 13.46 -12.17 -8.40
CA VAL A 58 12.15 -11.66 -7.96
C VAL A 58 11.09 -11.94 -9.03
N ALA A 59 10.07 -12.71 -8.71
CA ALA A 59 8.92 -12.95 -9.59
C ALA A 59 7.72 -12.09 -9.23
N ASN A 60 7.22 -11.32 -10.18
CA ASN A 60 5.96 -10.58 -10.06
C ASN A 60 4.81 -11.41 -10.62
N LEU A 61 3.90 -11.88 -9.74
CA LEU A 61 2.71 -12.66 -10.07
C LEU A 61 1.47 -11.79 -9.91
N PHE A 62 0.95 -11.30 -11.01
CA PHE A 62 -0.19 -10.39 -11.00
C PHE A 62 -1.37 -11.00 -11.75
N THR A 63 -2.46 -11.28 -11.01
CA THR A 63 -3.74 -11.73 -11.58
C THR A 63 -4.68 -10.56 -11.87
N GLU A 64 -4.43 -9.39 -11.26
CA GLU A 64 -5.15 -8.14 -11.57
C GLU A 64 -4.25 -7.17 -12.36
N PRO A 65 -4.80 -6.40 -13.33
CA PRO A 65 -4.06 -5.34 -13.99
C PRO A 65 -3.53 -4.28 -13.00
N SER A 66 -2.24 -4.04 -13.02
CA SER A 66 -1.62 -3.01 -12.17
C SER A 66 -0.29 -2.53 -12.71
N THR A 67 -0.32 -1.59 -13.65
CA THR A 67 0.89 -1.05 -14.28
C THR A 67 1.83 -0.39 -13.25
N ARG A 68 1.32 0.51 -12.40
CA ARG A 68 2.15 1.23 -11.43
C ARG A 68 2.83 0.31 -10.41
N THR A 69 2.06 -0.60 -9.80
CA THR A 69 2.61 -1.48 -8.76
C THR A 69 3.64 -2.42 -9.35
N ARG A 70 3.34 -3.07 -10.50
CA ARG A 70 4.27 -3.97 -11.19
C ARG A 70 5.57 -3.25 -11.57
N VAL A 71 5.47 -2.12 -12.30
CA VAL A 71 6.64 -1.35 -12.73
C VAL A 71 7.47 -0.87 -11.54
N SER A 72 6.83 -0.46 -10.44
CA SER A 72 7.59 0.01 -9.28
C SER A 72 8.30 -1.10 -8.50
N PHE A 73 7.74 -2.32 -8.43
CA PHE A 73 8.46 -3.49 -7.89
C PHE A 73 9.60 -3.91 -8.81
N GLU A 74 9.36 -3.95 -10.12
CA GLU A 74 10.40 -4.25 -11.10
C GLU A 74 11.57 -3.26 -11.02
N LEU A 75 11.27 -1.95 -10.98
CA LEU A 75 12.31 -0.93 -10.83
C LEU A 75 13.05 -1.05 -9.49
N ALA A 76 12.35 -1.34 -8.40
CA ALA A 76 12.95 -1.51 -7.10
C ALA A 76 13.93 -2.70 -7.07
N ALA A 77 13.51 -3.86 -7.58
CA ALA A 77 14.34 -5.06 -7.65
C ALA A 77 15.58 -4.86 -8.54
N LYS A 78 15.40 -4.32 -9.76
CA LYS A 78 16.50 -4.03 -10.69
C LYS A 78 17.51 -3.03 -10.14
N ARG A 79 17.06 -2.01 -9.39
CA ARG A 79 17.97 -1.04 -8.76
C ARG A 79 18.80 -1.64 -7.63
N LEU A 80 18.34 -2.72 -7.04
CA LEU A 80 19.08 -3.49 -6.04
C LEU A 80 19.96 -4.59 -6.66
N GLY A 81 19.96 -4.75 -7.99
CA GLY A 81 20.76 -5.74 -8.70
C GLY A 81 20.11 -7.12 -8.85
N ALA A 82 18.81 -7.25 -8.52
CA ALA A 82 18.08 -8.49 -8.69
C ALA A 82 17.66 -8.74 -10.15
N GLU A 83 17.53 -10.01 -10.52
CA GLU A 83 16.84 -10.45 -11.72
C GLU A 83 15.32 -10.38 -11.50
N VAL A 84 14.56 -10.04 -12.55
CA VAL A 84 13.10 -9.88 -12.45
C VAL A 84 12.39 -10.67 -13.52
N VAL A 85 11.45 -11.50 -13.10
CA VAL A 85 10.51 -12.23 -13.94
C VAL A 85 9.11 -11.68 -13.74
N ASN A 86 8.45 -11.26 -14.82
CA ASN A 86 7.06 -10.82 -14.77
C ASN A 86 6.14 -11.89 -15.37
N LEU A 87 5.17 -12.36 -14.59
CA LEU A 87 4.20 -13.35 -15.01
C LEU A 87 2.80 -12.73 -15.04
N GLU A 88 2.16 -12.80 -16.18
CA GLU A 88 0.75 -12.49 -16.35
C GLU A 88 -0.04 -13.80 -16.18
N VAL A 89 -0.40 -14.12 -14.94
CA VAL A 89 -1.01 -15.41 -14.56
C VAL A 89 -2.35 -15.65 -15.26
N GLN A 90 -3.07 -14.60 -15.66
CA GLN A 90 -4.33 -14.74 -16.40
C GLN A 90 -4.16 -15.32 -17.82
N LEU A 91 -2.98 -15.20 -18.44
CA LEU A 91 -2.77 -15.58 -19.84
C LEU A 91 -2.13 -16.97 -20.01
N SER A 92 -1.50 -17.54 -18.97
CA SER A 92 -0.66 -18.73 -19.16
C SER A 92 -1.15 -20.00 -18.48
N SER A 93 -1.47 -20.00 -17.19
CA SER A 93 -1.67 -21.24 -16.44
C SER A 93 -3.11 -21.46 -15.95
N ARG A 94 -3.83 -20.44 -15.48
CA ARG A 94 -5.26 -20.56 -15.09
C ARG A 94 -6.17 -20.98 -16.28
N VAL A 95 -5.83 -20.59 -17.50
CA VAL A 95 -6.53 -21.02 -18.72
C VAL A 95 -6.41 -22.54 -18.94
N LYS A 96 -5.37 -23.17 -18.38
CA LYS A 96 -5.12 -24.62 -18.46
C LYS A 96 -5.59 -25.38 -17.21
N GLY A 97 -6.22 -24.69 -16.22
CA GLY A 97 -6.69 -25.32 -14.98
C GLY A 97 -5.60 -25.51 -13.91
N GLU A 98 -4.43 -24.88 -14.06
CA GLU A 98 -3.34 -24.92 -13.08
C GLU A 98 -3.68 -24.04 -11.86
N SER A 99 -3.44 -24.57 -10.64
CA SER A 99 -3.65 -23.82 -9.41
C SER A 99 -2.54 -22.75 -9.18
N MET A 100 -2.81 -21.78 -8.32
CA MET A 100 -1.79 -20.81 -7.89
C MET A 100 -0.59 -21.53 -7.25
N LEU A 101 -0.82 -22.57 -6.46
CA LEU A 101 0.25 -23.32 -5.80
C LEU A 101 1.12 -24.11 -6.79
N ASP A 102 0.56 -24.67 -7.86
CA ASP A 102 1.34 -25.34 -8.90
C ASP A 102 2.29 -24.36 -9.58
N THR A 103 1.80 -23.16 -9.89
CA THR A 103 2.64 -22.07 -10.44
C THR A 103 3.75 -21.69 -9.45
N VAL A 104 3.41 -21.55 -8.16
CA VAL A 104 4.37 -21.22 -7.09
C VAL A 104 5.45 -22.29 -6.94
N PHE A 105 5.09 -23.57 -6.91
CA PHE A 105 6.06 -24.67 -6.83
C PHE A 105 6.96 -24.78 -8.06
N THR A 106 6.42 -24.48 -9.24
CA THR A 106 7.22 -24.38 -10.47
C THR A 106 8.26 -23.27 -10.35
N LEU A 107 7.86 -22.07 -9.93
CA LEU A 107 8.77 -20.93 -9.74
C LEU A 107 9.83 -21.19 -8.68
N GLN A 108 9.44 -21.85 -7.58
CA GLN A 108 10.36 -22.26 -6.54
C GLN A 108 11.41 -23.26 -7.06
N SER A 109 11.01 -24.20 -7.93
CA SER A 109 11.91 -25.16 -8.59
C SER A 109 12.84 -24.48 -9.61
N LEU A 110 12.47 -23.29 -10.08
CA LEU A 110 13.31 -22.43 -10.93
C LEU A 110 14.17 -21.43 -10.12
N HIS A 111 14.31 -21.66 -8.81
CA HIS A 111 15.11 -20.85 -7.89
C HIS A 111 14.67 -19.39 -7.76
N VAL A 112 13.35 -19.13 -7.81
CA VAL A 112 12.81 -17.81 -7.45
C VAL A 112 12.88 -17.61 -5.95
N ASP A 113 13.42 -16.47 -5.55
CA ASP A 113 13.68 -16.12 -4.16
C ASP A 113 12.59 -15.27 -3.51
N VAL A 114 11.98 -14.37 -4.27
CA VAL A 114 10.93 -13.48 -3.82
C VAL A 114 9.75 -13.55 -4.78
N MET A 115 8.56 -13.78 -4.23
CA MET A 115 7.31 -13.75 -4.98
C MET A 115 6.51 -12.53 -4.57
N VAL A 116 6.27 -11.62 -5.51
CA VAL A 116 5.45 -10.42 -5.34
C VAL A 116 4.08 -10.73 -5.91
N ILE A 117 3.08 -10.88 -5.04
CA ILE A 117 1.76 -11.39 -5.40
C ILE A 117 0.73 -10.28 -5.36
N ARG A 118 -0.05 -10.15 -6.43
CA ARG A 118 -1.24 -9.32 -6.48
C ARG A 118 -2.41 -10.15 -6.99
N ASP A 119 -3.45 -10.30 -6.16
CA ASP A 119 -4.62 -11.10 -6.50
C ASP A 119 -5.94 -10.38 -6.20
N ALA A 120 -6.99 -10.76 -6.96
CA ALA A 120 -8.35 -10.31 -6.73
C ALA A 120 -9.04 -11.07 -5.58
N GLU A 121 -8.52 -12.23 -5.23
CA GLU A 121 -9.01 -13.10 -4.17
C GLU A 121 -8.26 -12.84 -2.86
N ALA A 122 -9.01 -12.78 -1.76
CA ALA A 122 -8.45 -12.60 -0.42
C ALA A 122 -7.78 -13.90 0.07
N GLY A 123 -6.66 -13.77 0.81
CA GLY A 123 -5.95 -14.90 1.41
C GLY A 123 -4.93 -15.58 0.48
N VAL A 124 -4.82 -15.17 -0.80
CA VAL A 124 -3.87 -15.79 -1.73
C VAL A 124 -2.41 -15.54 -1.33
N PRO A 125 -1.97 -14.34 -0.94
CA PRO A 125 -0.60 -14.14 -0.45
C PRO A 125 -0.28 -14.98 0.80
N GLU A 126 -1.20 -15.10 1.73
CA GLU A 126 -1.08 -15.92 2.94
C GLU A 126 -0.99 -17.41 2.60
N LEU A 127 -1.87 -17.89 1.70
CA LEU A 127 -1.83 -19.26 1.21
C LEU A 127 -0.47 -19.60 0.60
N VAL A 128 0.08 -18.71 -0.20
CA VAL A 128 1.39 -18.91 -0.82
C VAL A 128 2.50 -18.86 0.25
N ALA A 129 2.45 -17.91 1.17
CA ALA A 129 3.46 -17.78 2.23
C ALA A 129 3.55 -19.02 3.12
N ALA A 130 2.39 -19.66 3.40
CA ALA A 130 2.30 -20.89 4.18
C ALA A 130 2.86 -22.13 3.45
N ASN A 131 2.98 -22.08 2.12
CA ASN A 131 3.34 -23.25 1.30
C ASN A 131 4.72 -23.13 0.60
N VAL A 132 5.40 -21.97 0.68
CA VAL A 132 6.73 -21.83 0.09
C VAL A 132 7.84 -22.33 1.01
N ALA A 133 8.95 -22.78 0.41
CA ALA A 133 10.14 -23.21 1.13
C ALA A 133 10.72 -22.08 2.01
N PRO A 134 11.43 -22.42 3.12
CA PRO A 134 11.92 -21.43 4.09
C PRO A 134 12.77 -20.31 3.51
N HIS A 135 13.45 -20.54 2.39
CA HIS A 135 14.26 -19.54 1.71
C HIS A 135 13.45 -18.56 0.84
N VAL A 136 12.20 -18.85 0.50
CA VAL A 136 11.36 -18.00 -0.33
C VAL A 136 10.64 -16.96 0.53
N SER A 137 10.62 -15.72 0.06
CA SER A 137 9.86 -14.62 0.67
C SER A 137 8.65 -14.25 -0.18
N VAL A 138 7.53 -13.90 0.45
CA VAL A 138 6.29 -13.47 -0.21
C VAL A 138 5.96 -12.04 0.18
N LEU A 139 5.68 -11.21 -0.83
CA LEU A 139 5.28 -9.81 -0.65
C LEU A 139 3.90 -9.59 -1.27
N SER A 140 2.93 -9.13 -0.48
CA SER A 140 1.63 -8.71 -1.02
C SER A 140 1.77 -7.38 -1.76
N ALA A 141 1.42 -7.39 -3.05
CA ALA A 141 1.31 -6.19 -3.90
C ALA A 141 -0.14 -5.70 -4.01
N GLY A 142 -0.99 -6.20 -3.15
CA GLY A 142 -2.42 -5.90 -3.02
C GLY A 142 -3.30 -7.09 -3.30
N GLU A 143 -4.17 -7.41 -2.37
CA GLU A 143 -5.16 -8.48 -2.47
C GLU A 143 -6.56 -7.98 -2.21
N ALA A 144 -7.51 -8.37 -3.03
CA ALA A 144 -8.93 -8.04 -2.88
C ALA A 144 -9.16 -6.59 -2.35
N HIS A 145 -9.89 -6.47 -1.25
CA HIS A 145 -10.07 -5.23 -0.47
C HIS A 145 -9.32 -5.25 0.88
N VAL A 146 -8.49 -6.28 1.13
CA VAL A 146 -7.89 -6.61 2.44
C VAL A 146 -6.60 -5.84 2.68
N SER A 147 -5.57 -6.03 1.87
CA SER A 147 -4.24 -5.49 2.17
C SER A 147 -3.48 -4.98 0.94
N HIS A 148 -2.67 -3.97 1.14
CA HIS A 148 -1.62 -3.48 0.24
C HIS A 148 -0.49 -2.84 1.07
N PRO A 149 0.33 -3.64 1.76
CA PRO A 149 1.22 -3.16 2.81
C PRO A 149 2.24 -2.13 2.33
N THR A 150 2.82 -2.31 1.14
CA THR A 150 3.76 -1.31 0.60
C THR A 150 3.10 0.02 0.25
N GLN A 151 1.77 0.06 0.05
CA GLN A 151 1.03 1.31 -0.10
C GLN A 151 0.89 2.01 1.26
N GLY A 152 0.51 1.31 2.31
CA GLY A 152 0.45 1.90 3.66
C GLY A 152 1.81 2.45 4.12
N LEU A 153 2.90 1.73 3.83
CA LEU A 153 4.26 2.19 4.12
C LEU A 153 4.66 3.44 3.33
N LEU A 154 4.37 3.52 2.02
CA LEU A 154 4.72 4.71 1.24
C LEU A 154 3.87 5.92 1.65
N ASP A 155 2.63 5.72 2.05
CA ASP A 155 1.78 6.77 2.59
C ASP A 155 2.34 7.29 3.91
N ALA A 156 2.74 6.39 4.82
CA ALA A 156 3.40 6.75 6.07
C ALA A 156 4.75 7.47 5.85
N LEU A 157 5.57 6.99 4.90
CA LEU A 157 6.82 7.67 4.54
C LEU A 157 6.56 9.09 4.04
N THR A 158 5.54 9.28 3.20
CA THR A 158 5.17 10.59 2.67
C THR A 158 4.71 11.53 3.77
N VAL A 159 3.86 11.06 4.68
CA VAL A 159 3.44 11.85 5.85
C VAL A 159 4.66 12.25 6.69
N ARG A 160 5.57 11.30 6.99
CA ARG A 160 6.78 11.58 7.77
C ARG A 160 7.68 12.64 7.14
N GLN A 161 7.82 12.64 5.81
CA GLN A 161 8.63 13.63 5.09
C GLN A 161 8.08 15.05 5.20
N HIS A 162 6.76 15.21 5.23
CA HIS A 162 6.10 16.52 5.22
C HIS A 162 5.68 16.99 6.62
N LYS A 163 5.39 16.08 7.55
CA LYS A 163 4.88 16.40 8.90
C LYS A 163 5.80 16.01 10.05
N ARG A 164 6.87 15.24 9.79
CA ARG A 164 7.92 14.79 10.70
C ARG A 164 7.46 13.89 11.86
N HIS A 165 6.40 14.23 12.58
CA HIS A 165 5.92 13.54 13.77
C HIS A 165 4.51 13.03 13.54
N PHE A 166 4.18 11.84 14.07
CA PHE A 166 2.87 11.23 13.96
C PHE A 166 1.98 11.51 15.18
N ASP A 167 2.56 11.71 16.33
CA ASP A 167 1.93 11.79 17.66
C ASP A 167 1.06 13.05 17.88
N LYS A 168 0.97 13.95 16.90
CA LYS A 168 0.19 15.20 16.97
C LYS A 168 -0.69 15.41 15.75
N LEU A 169 -0.80 14.40 14.86
CA LEU A 169 -1.50 14.57 13.61
C LEU A 169 -2.98 14.19 13.69
N GLY A 170 -3.80 14.95 12.97
CA GLY A 170 -5.13 14.55 12.55
C GLY A 170 -5.08 14.12 11.07
N ILE A 171 -5.44 12.87 10.79
CA ILE A 171 -5.46 12.30 9.44
C ILE A 171 -6.87 11.89 9.07
N ALA A 172 -7.40 12.46 7.98
CA ALA A 172 -8.68 12.11 7.41
C ALA A 172 -8.49 11.26 6.14
N ILE A 173 -9.00 10.03 6.14
CA ILE A 173 -9.09 9.14 4.97
C ILE A 173 -10.50 9.24 4.42
N VAL A 174 -10.62 9.69 3.16
CA VAL A 174 -11.89 10.11 2.56
C VAL A 174 -12.20 9.32 1.30
N GLY A 175 -13.40 8.78 1.18
CA GLY A 175 -13.90 8.16 -0.05
C GLY A 175 -14.50 6.78 0.14
N ASP A 176 -14.22 5.85 -0.76
CA ASP A 176 -14.64 4.47 -0.64
C ASP A 176 -13.79 3.71 0.38
N ILE A 177 -14.16 3.82 1.65
CA ILE A 177 -13.42 3.15 2.74
C ILE A 177 -13.69 1.65 2.74
N ARG A 178 -14.97 1.28 2.55
CA ARG A 178 -15.45 -0.11 2.65
C ARG A 178 -14.71 -1.07 1.72
N HIS A 179 -14.45 -0.67 0.47
CA HIS A 179 -13.82 -1.53 -0.53
C HIS A 179 -12.32 -1.25 -0.74
N SER A 180 -11.71 -0.42 0.12
CA SER A 180 -10.36 0.05 -0.07
C SER A 180 -9.33 -0.69 0.77
N ARG A 181 -8.53 -1.56 0.11
CA ARG A 181 -7.31 -2.13 0.72
C ARG A 181 -6.27 -1.06 1.08
N VAL A 182 -6.29 0.08 0.40
CA VAL A 182 -5.41 1.20 0.71
C VAL A 182 -5.82 1.84 2.03
N ALA A 183 -7.13 2.11 2.23
CA ALA A 183 -7.62 2.65 3.49
C ALA A 183 -7.20 1.78 4.68
N ARG A 184 -7.36 0.45 4.58
CA ARG A 184 -6.96 -0.50 5.63
C ARG A 184 -5.46 -0.46 5.91
N SER A 185 -4.65 -0.59 4.89
CA SER A 185 -3.20 -0.62 5.07
C SER A 185 -2.64 0.70 5.61
N SER A 186 -3.14 1.84 5.14
CA SER A 186 -2.72 3.15 5.65
C SER A 186 -3.21 3.38 7.08
N PHE A 187 -4.45 2.93 7.41
CA PHE A 187 -4.96 2.96 8.78
C PHE A 187 -4.07 2.17 9.74
N HIS A 188 -3.73 0.93 9.40
CA HIS A 188 -2.85 0.10 10.23
C HIS A 188 -1.47 0.73 10.40
N ALA A 189 -0.88 1.28 9.34
CA ALA A 189 0.38 1.99 9.41
C ALA A 189 0.32 3.21 10.35
N PHE A 190 -0.67 4.08 10.17
CA PHE A 190 -0.83 5.30 10.98
C PHE A 190 -1.15 4.98 12.43
N ARG A 191 -2.00 3.98 12.68
CA ARG A 191 -2.32 3.50 14.03
C ARG A 191 -1.08 2.97 14.75
N ALA A 192 -0.30 2.11 14.09
CA ALA A 192 0.93 1.57 14.66
C ALA A 192 1.96 2.67 14.95
N LEU A 193 2.03 3.71 14.11
CA LEU A 193 2.90 4.87 14.31
C LEU A 193 2.40 5.86 15.37
N GLY A 194 1.21 5.63 15.93
CA GLY A 194 0.70 6.40 17.06
C GLY A 194 0.01 7.70 16.67
N VAL A 195 -0.63 7.78 15.50
CA VAL A 195 -1.47 8.92 15.12
C VAL A 195 -2.68 8.97 16.04
N PRO A 196 -2.88 10.06 16.79
CA PRO A 196 -3.94 10.13 17.83
C PRO A 196 -5.33 10.39 17.27
N ASP A 197 -5.44 11.08 16.14
CA ASP A 197 -6.71 11.49 15.54
C ASP A 197 -6.80 10.94 14.11
N LEU A 198 -7.27 9.69 14.03
CA LEU A 198 -7.57 9.01 12.76
C LEU A 198 -9.06 9.13 12.47
N ARG A 199 -9.38 9.58 11.27
CA ARG A 199 -10.75 9.80 10.82
C ARG A 199 -11.00 9.07 9.51
N ILE A 200 -12.17 8.43 9.41
CA ILE A 200 -12.68 7.89 8.15
C ILE A 200 -13.93 8.68 7.73
N VAL A 201 -13.98 9.05 6.46
CA VAL A 201 -15.01 9.93 5.91
C VAL A 201 -15.62 9.28 4.67
N ALA A 202 -16.88 8.91 4.74
CA ALA A 202 -17.59 8.26 3.63
C ALA A 202 -19.11 8.44 3.75
N PRO A 203 -19.87 8.39 2.65
CA PRO A 203 -21.30 8.15 2.72
C PRO A 203 -21.59 6.77 3.35
N GLU A 204 -22.76 6.63 3.99
CA GLU A 204 -23.12 5.38 4.69
C GLU A 204 -22.90 4.08 3.89
N PRO A 205 -23.27 4.00 2.58
CA PRO A 205 -23.03 2.77 1.80
C PRO A 205 -21.56 2.40 1.63
N LEU A 206 -20.64 3.38 1.70
CA LEU A 206 -19.19 3.20 1.56
C LEU A 206 -18.46 3.19 2.91
N MET A 207 -19.20 3.27 4.01
CA MET A 207 -18.67 3.20 5.36
C MET A 207 -18.47 1.71 5.74
N PRO A 208 -17.29 1.31 6.23
CA PRO A 208 -17.03 -0.07 6.65
C PRO A 208 -17.74 -0.40 7.97
N ALA A 209 -17.72 -1.68 8.38
CA ALA A 209 -18.15 -2.06 9.72
C ALA A 209 -17.26 -1.37 10.79
N ALA A 210 -17.85 -1.03 11.94
CA ALA A 210 -17.13 -0.26 12.98
C ALA A 210 -15.90 -0.99 13.53
N ALA A 211 -15.95 -2.32 13.59
CA ALA A 211 -14.85 -3.13 14.10
C ALA A 211 -13.58 -3.08 13.21
N GLU A 212 -13.74 -2.89 11.88
CA GLU A 212 -12.63 -2.90 10.93
C GLU A 212 -11.68 -1.69 11.10
N PHE A 213 -12.20 -0.56 11.61
CA PHE A 213 -11.45 0.67 11.86
C PHE A 213 -11.61 1.11 13.32
N ALA A 214 -11.48 0.18 14.24
CA ALA A 214 -11.62 0.47 15.67
C ALA A 214 -10.61 1.53 16.12
N GLY A 215 -11.12 2.58 16.81
CA GLY A 215 -10.31 3.71 17.27
C GLY A 215 -10.26 4.90 16.31
N CYS A 216 -10.90 4.82 15.13
CA CYS A 216 -11.14 5.98 14.27
C CYS A 216 -12.44 6.71 14.62
N SER A 217 -12.47 8.03 14.43
CA SER A 217 -13.74 8.76 14.32
C SER A 217 -14.35 8.58 12.92
N ARG A 218 -15.66 8.48 12.86
CA ARG A 218 -16.44 8.20 11.64
C ARG A 218 -17.24 9.44 11.27
N HIS A 219 -17.11 9.88 10.03
CA HIS A 219 -17.76 11.08 9.53
C HIS A 219 -18.53 10.79 8.25
N THR A 220 -19.79 11.21 8.19
CA THR A 220 -20.65 11.06 7.01
C THR A 220 -20.69 12.32 6.14
N THR A 221 -19.97 13.38 6.51
CA THR A 221 -19.80 14.59 5.70
C THR A 221 -18.31 14.91 5.57
N LEU A 222 -17.91 15.40 4.39
CA LEU A 222 -16.52 15.77 4.13
C LEU A 222 -16.06 16.87 5.09
N GLU A 223 -16.88 17.88 5.26
CA GLU A 223 -16.58 19.07 6.05
C GLU A 223 -16.25 18.73 7.50
N SER A 224 -17.07 17.87 8.14
CA SER A 224 -16.82 17.45 9.52
C SER A 224 -15.55 16.63 9.66
N GLY A 225 -15.26 15.78 8.67
CA GLY A 225 -14.12 14.87 8.70
C GLY A 225 -12.76 15.55 8.48
N ILE A 226 -12.71 16.54 7.58
CA ILE A 226 -11.42 17.20 7.26
C ILE A 226 -11.14 18.45 8.12
N LYS A 227 -12.11 18.91 8.90
CA LYS A 227 -11.95 20.13 9.72
C LYS A 227 -10.74 20.02 10.63
N GLY A 228 -9.76 20.91 10.43
CA GLY A 228 -8.53 20.98 11.21
C GLY A 228 -7.60 19.77 11.03
N ALA A 229 -7.78 18.95 9.98
CA ALA A 229 -6.89 17.84 9.67
C ALA A 229 -5.52 18.34 9.19
N ASP A 230 -4.45 17.60 9.54
CA ASP A 230 -3.10 17.81 9.05
C ASP A 230 -2.86 17.11 7.70
N VAL A 231 -3.59 16.02 7.47
CA VAL A 231 -3.49 15.20 6.26
C VAL A 231 -4.90 14.88 5.78
N VAL A 232 -5.17 15.16 4.51
CA VAL A 232 -6.39 14.76 3.81
C VAL A 232 -6.02 13.76 2.73
N MET A 233 -6.32 12.48 2.96
CA MET A 233 -6.05 11.38 2.04
C MET A 233 -7.33 11.02 1.30
N MET A 234 -7.42 11.44 0.03
CA MET A 234 -8.54 11.10 -0.84
C MET A 234 -8.35 9.70 -1.43
N LEU A 235 -9.41 8.94 -1.49
CA LEU A 235 -9.44 7.62 -2.11
C LEU A 235 -10.19 7.65 -3.43
N ARG A 236 -9.73 6.83 -4.36
CA ARG A 236 -10.44 6.60 -5.62
C ARG A 236 -11.79 5.94 -5.37
N ILE A 237 -12.83 6.41 -6.02
CA ILE A 237 -14.10 5.71 -6.10
C ILE A 237 -13.98 4.53 -7.07
N GLN A 238 -14.15 3.33 -6.55
CA GLN A 238 -13.92 2.06 -7.28
C GLN A 238 -15.22 1.58 -7.94
N LYS A 239 -15.67 2.29 -8.99
CA LYS A 239 -16.93 1.97 -9.72
C LYS A 239 -17.00 0.51 -10.18
N GLU A 240 -15.87 -0.08 -10.50
CA GLU A 240 -15.73 -1.47 -10.93
C GLU A 240 -16.01 -2.52 -9.83
N ARG A 241 -16.03 -2.10 -8.56
CA ARG A 241 -16.25 -2.97 -7.38
C ARG A 241 -17.61 -2.75 -6.73
N MET A 242 -18.41 -1.86 -7.27
CA MET A 242 -19.70 -1.47 -6.70
C MET A 242 -20.85 -1.94 -7.58
N SER A 243 -21.93 -2.39 -6.94
CA SER A 243 -23.22 -2.52 -7.61
C SER A 243 -23.76 -1.12 -7.93
N GLN A 244 -24.52 -0.98 -9.03
CA GLN A 244 -25.09 0.32 -9.46
C GLN A 244 -25.94 1.04 -8.38
N VAL A 245 -26.31 0.33 -7.34
CA VAL A 245 -27.19 0.82 -6.25
C VAL A 245 -26.43 1.64 -5.18
N ASP A 246 -25.10 1.50 -5.09
CA ASP A 246 -24.31 2.01 -3.96
C ASP A 246 -23.75 3.42 -4.16
N LEU A 247 -23.86 4.00 -5.36
CA LEU A 247 -23.25 5.31 -5.65
C LEU A 247 -24.25 6.37 -6.08
N PRO A 248 -24.13 7.58 -5.52
CA PRO A 248 -24.65 8.78 -6.18
C PRO A 248 -23.99 8.95 -7.56
N GLU A 249 -24.69 9.56 -8.52
CA GLU A 249 -24.08 10.01 -9.77
C GLU A 249 -22.79 10.81 -9.50
N ALA A 250 -21.82 10.77 -10.42
CA ALA A 250 -20.50 11.36 -10.24
C ALA A 250 -20.54 12.83 -9.79
N ASP A 251 -21.44 13.63 -10.38
CA ASP A 251 -21.62 15.05 -10.06
C ASP A 251 -22.18 15.23 -8.64
N ARG A 252 -23.09 14.36 -8.23
CA ARG A 252 -23.64 14.37 -6.87
C ARG A 252 -22.58 13.93 -5.85
N TYR A 253 -21.74 12.95 -6.19
CA TYR A 253 -20.64 12.57 -5.32
C TYR A 253 -19.64 13.73 -5.15
N PHE A 254 -19.23 14.38 -6.25
CA PHE A 254 -18.34 15.55 -6.16
C PHE A 254 -18.96 16.69 -5.35
N ALA A 255 -20.24 16.95 -5.56
CA ALA A 255 -20.97 17.97 -4.80
C ALA A 255 -20.99 17.70 -3.28
N MET A 256 -20.90 16.44 -2.84
CA MET A 256 -20.95 16.06 -1.41
C MET A 256 -19.55 15.77 -0.81
N TYR A 257 -18.68 15.10 -1.56
CA TYR A 257 -17.40 14.55 -1.04
C TYR A 257 -16.19 14.95 -1.86
N GLY A 258 -16.35 15.62 -3.01
CA GLY A 258 -15.23 16.06 -3.83
C GLY A 258 -14.40 17.13 -3.11
N LEU A 259 -13.10 16.90 -3.01
CA LEU A 259 -12.18 17.87 -2.42
C LEU A 259 -11.86 18.96 -3.45
N ASN A 260 -12.33 20.17 -3.22
CA ASN A 260 -12.08 21.38 -3.97
C ASN A 260 -11.33 22.42 -3.11
N PRO A 261 -10.82 23.53 -3.69
CA PRO A 261 -10.05 24.53 -2.94
C PRO A 261 -10.78 25.13 -1.76
N GLU A 262 -12.11 25.34 -1.85
CA GLU A 262 -12.89 25.93 -0.76
C GLU A 262 -13.02 24.98 0.41
N ARG A 263 -13.27 23.71 0.16
CA ARG A 263 -13.33 22.68 1.19
C ARG A 263 -11.98 22.41 1.83
N LEU A 264 -10.91 22.44 1.04
CA LEU A 264 -9.56 22.25 1.57
C LEU A 264 -9.18 23.30 2.62
N LYS A 265 -9.76 24.50 2.57
CA LYS A 265 -9.58 25.54 3.60
C LYS A 265 -10.10 25.15 4.99
N LEU A 266 -10.94 24.13 5.09
CA LEU A 266 -11.41 23.58 6.38
C LEU A 266 -10.33 22.77 7.11
N ALA A 267 -9.38 22.20 6.37
CA ALA A 267 -8.18 21.57 6.94
C ALA A 267 -7.20 22.67 7.43
N LYS A 268 -6.13 22.25 8.09
CA LYS A 268 -5.09 23.21 8.50
C LYS A 268 -4.46 23.89 7.28
N PRO A 269 -3.98 25.14 7.41
CA PRO A 269 -3.36 25.87 6.29
C PRO A 269 -2.14 25.15 5.68
N ASP A 270 -1.43 24.37 6.49
CA ASP A 270 -0.28 23.55 6.11
C ASP A 270 -0.65 22.08 5.86
N ALA A 271 -1.95 21.76 5.77
CA ALA A 271 -2.39 20.39 5.48
C ALA A 271 -1.84 19.90 4.15
N ILE A 272 -1.48 18.61 4.10
CA ILE A 272 -1.08 17.94 2.87
C ILE A 272 -2.23 17.12 2.30
N VAL A 273 -2.31 17.08 0.97
CA VAL A 273 -3.30 16.31 0.22
C VAL A 273 -2.63 15.10 -0.42
N MET A 274 -3.17 13.93 -0.16
CA MET A 274 -2.70 12.63 -0.64
C MET A 274 -3.74 11.90 -1.48
N HIS A 275 -3.28 11.06 -2.40
CA HIS A 275 -4.14 10.17 -3.19
C HIS A 275 -3.32 8.98 -3.73
N PRO A 276 -3.76 7.71 -3.56
CA PRO A 276 -2.98 6.53 -3.98
C PRO A 276 -2.94 6.30 -5.50
N GLN A 277 -3.69 7.08 -6.26
CA GLN A 277 -3.87 6.93 -7.71
C GLN A 277 -4.40 5.55 -8.20
N PRO A 278 -4.98 5.46 -9.43
CA PRO A 278 -5.30 6.61 -10.30
C PRO A 278 -6.39 7.47 -9.67
N MET A 279 -6.41 8.76 -9.96
CA MET A 279 -7.48 9.64 -9.48
C MET A 279 -8.52 9.89 -10.57
N ASN A 280 -9.78 10.02 -10.17
CA ASN A 280 -10.86 10.49 -11.04
C ASN A 280 -11.06 11.99 -10.78
N ARG A 281 -10.39 12.81 -11.58
CA ARG A 281 -10.49 14.27 -11.48
C ARG A 281 -11.94 14.72 -11.72
N GLY A 282 -12.44 15.60 -10.85
CA GLY A 282 -13.84 16.03 -10.90
C GLY A 282 -14.83 15.05 -10.25
N ILE A 283 -14.37 13.97 -9.62
CA ILE A 283 -15.22 13.03 -8.86
C ILE A 283 -14.84 13.04 -7.38
N GLU A 284 -13.64 12.58 -7.01
CA GLU A 284 -13.18 12.65 -5.63
C GLU A 284 -12.27 13.85 -5.33
N ILE A 285 -11.63 14.43 -6.36
CA ILE A 285 -10.68 15.54 -6.20
C ILE A 285 -10.71 16.47 -7.41
N ALA A 286 -10.72 17.76 -7.16
CA ALA A 286 -10.56 18.79 -8.20
C ALA A 286 -9.12 18.84 -8.72
N SER A 287 -8.93 19.21 -9.98
CA SER A 287 -7.60 19.26 -10.61
C SER A 287 -6.67 20.26 -9.95
N ASP A 288 -7.16 21.44 -9.59
CA ASP A 288 -6.43 22.49 -8.90
C ASP A 288 -5.98 22.11 -7.48
N VAL A 289 -6.72 21.22 -6.80
CA VAL A 289 -6.27 20.62 -5.54
C VAL A 289 -5.21 19.55 -5.79
N ALA A 290 -5.46 18.64 -6.75
CA ALA A 290 -4.55 17.55 -7.08
C ALA A 290 -3.16 18.02 -7.56
N ASP A 291 -3.12 19.15 -8.25
CA ASP A 291 -1.90 19.78 -8.76
C ASP A 291 -1.45 21.00 -7.94
N GLY A 292 -2.17 21.30 -6.85
CA GLY A 292 -1.94 22.45 -5.97
C GLY A 292 -0.72 22.29 -5.06
N LYS A 293 -0.37 23.36 -4.35
CA LYS A 293 0.82 23.44 -3.48
C LYS A 293 0.80 22.47 -2.29
N GLN A 294 -0.39 22.11 -1.81
CA GLN A 294 -0.58 21.17 -0.69
C GLN A 294 -0.57 19.71 -1.15
N SER A 295 -0.56 19.45 -2.46
CA SER A 295 -0.56 18.09 -3.01
C SER A 295 0.83 17.46 -2.93
N VAL A 296 0.90 16.30 -2.28
CA VAL A 296 2.10 15.47 -2.19
C VAL A 296 1.95 14.15 -2.96
N ILE A 297 0.98 14.09 -3.87
CA ILE A 297 0.65 12.89 -4.64
C ILE A 297 1.82 12.38 -5.48
N ARG A 298 2.63 13.29 -6.04
CA ARG A 298 3.83 12.91 -6.82
C ARG A 298 4.92 12.33 -5.93
N ASP A 299 5.01 12.80 -4.69
CA ASP A 299 5.95 12.27 -3.70
C ASP A 299 5.58 10.85 -3.27
N GLN A 300 4.26 10.56 -3.09
CA GLN A 300 3.79 9.19 -2.85
C GLN A 300 4.26 8.22 -3.96
N VAL A 301 4.14 8.60 -5.23
CA VAL A 301 4.58 7.76 -6.35
C VAL A 301 6.08 7.49 -6.28
N ARG A 302 6.88 8.52 -6.02
CA ARG A 302 8.35 8.42 -5.87
C ARG A 302 8.72 7.54 -4.68
N ASN A 303 8.09 7.75 -3.54
CA ASN A 303 8.30 7.00 -2.31
C ASN A 303 7.93 5.51 -2.49
N GLY A 304 7.02 5.20 -3.40
CA GLY A 304 6.64 3.82 -3.71
C GLY A 304 7.80 2.93 -4.15
N VAL A 305 8.72 3.46 -4.96
CA VAL A 305 9.91 2.69 -5.38
C VAL A 305 10.88 2.54 -4.21
N ALA A 306 11.12 3.60 -3.44
CA ALA A 306 12.03 3.58 -2.29
C ALA A 306 11.57 2.60 -1.20
N VAL A 307 10.27 2.58 -0.88
CA VAL A 307 9.69 1.61 0.07
C VAL A 307 9.85 0.18 -0.43
N ARG A 308 9.59 -0.09 -1.71
CA ARG A 308 9.75 -1.44 -2.27
C ARG A 308 11.21 -1.89 -2.28
N MET A 309 12.15 -0.98 -2.53
CA MET A 309 13.58 -1.26 -2.37
C MET A 309 13.91 -1.64 -0.92
N ALA A 310 13.41 -0.87 0.06
CA ALA A 310 13.63 -1.17 1.48
C ALA A 310 13.07 -2.54 1.88
N VAL A 311 11.84 -2.84 1.49
CA VAL A 311 11.19 -4.13 1.81
C VAL A 311 11.93 -5.30 1.18
N LEU A 312 12.27 -5.22 -0.13
CA LEU A 312 13.03 -6.27 -0.81
C LEU A 312 14.40 -6.51 -0.16
N ALA A 313 15.12 -5.43 0.12
CA ALA A 313 16.42 -5.52 0.77
C ALA A 313 16.32 -6.07 2.21
N ASP A 314 15.20 -5.85 2.88
CA ASP A 314 14.97 -6.31 4.24
C ASP A 314 14.69 -7.82 4.31
N VAL A 315 13.72 -8.30 3.54
CA VAL A 315 13.36 -9.73 3.53
C VAL A 315 14.47 -10.64 3.01
N ILE A 316 15.38 -10.11 2.18
CA ILE A 316 16.57 -10.83 1.70
C ILE A 316 17.76 -10.69 2.63
N GLY A 317 18.03 -9.48 3.15
CA GLY A 317 19.14 -9.24 4.09
C GLY A 317 19.05 -10.07 5.37
N SER A 318 17.85 -10.36 5.81
CA SER A 318 17.58 -11.25 6.95
C SER A 318 17.87 -12.75 6.65
N ARG A 319 18.11 -13.13 5.38
CA ARG A 319 18.53 -14.50 5.00
C ARG A 319 19.99 -14.80 5.31
N ALA A 320 20.86 -13.81 5.36
CA ALA A 320 22.31 -14.03 5.49
C ALA A 320 22.70 -14.86 6.74
N ALA A 321 21.79 -14.94 7.72
CA ALA A 321 21.94 -15.80 8.89
C ALA A 321 21.53 -17.28 8.66
N TYR A 322 20.94 -17.61 7.49
CA TYR A 322 20.39 -18.95 7.20
C TYR A 322 21.16 -19.74 6.13
N VAL A 323 22.16 -19.14 5.49
CA VAL A 323 23.01 -19.79 4.50
C VAL A 323 24.39 -20.01 5.12
N GLY A 324 24.43 -20.87 6.13
CA GLY A 324 25.64 -21.36 6.76
C GLY A 324 25.55 -22.85 6.97
#